data_328e3c4b92a8ff71c644fec17ebe7c02
#
_entry.id   328e3c4b92a8ff71c644fec17ebe7c02
#
_cell.length_a   1.000
_cell.length_b   1.000
_cell.length_c   1.000
_cell.angle_alpha   90.00
_cell.angle_beta   90.00
_cell.angle_gamma   90.00
#
_symmetry.space_group_name_H-M   'P 1'
#
loop_
_entity.id
_entity.type
_entity.pdbx_description
1 polymer ?
#
loop_
_entity_poly.entity_id
_entity_poly.type
_entity_poly.pdbx_seq_one_letter_code
_entity_poly.pdbx_strand_id
1 'polypeptide(L)'
;GASRITLNSAMIRFMYDLIFSVHGYSTYEAGVALRTAMRAADYKGAYSFRMQAGMGDTIFAPFYEVLKKRGVRFEFFHKVENIGLDAAKKNVETIEIAVQATLKQGIAEYNPLFDVKGLPCWPSTPLYEQLEQGQALKDQGINLESYWTPWQNAGRKTLQRGRDFDIVIQGIPLGAMPVIAKELIAASAAWQNMVENVKTTGTQAFQLWFYPDLAGLGWPFWMEEPPIAGPYLRPFGNWADMSDLITRESWPDSNSPNNIAYSCGPIEQLNPYDWNFKDHNAPRTALDAVRKSVLNFLGAPSQFWWPAANTEAGFSWDLLVDEKNGNGAARLDSQYLRANINPPDLYILTAKDSSKYRLKTDQTGFENLLITGDWIDNGMFVGCVEGAVIAGKQTARAVLKQDFEIFGEKDRI
;
A
#
# COMPACT_ATOMS: atom_id res chain seq x y z
N GLY A 1 30.78 8.73 16.94
CA GLY A 1 29.34 8.77 16.72
C GLY A 1 28.88 10.13 16.28
N ALA A 2 27.70 10.22 15.64
CA ALA A 2 27.11 11.47 15.21
C ALA A 2 26.73 12.36 16.42
N SER A 3 26.83 13.68 16.26
CA SER A 3 26.38 14.62 17.29
C SER A 3 24.85 14.57 17.46
N ARG A 4 24.36 15.02 18.62
CA ARG A 4 22.89 15.14 18.84
C ARG A 4 22.23 16.10 17.84
N ILE A 5 22.93 17.13 17.40
CA ILE A 5 22.45 18.06 16.39
C ILE A 5 22.28 17.34 15.06
N THR A 6 23.28 16.56 14.64
CA THR A 6 23.21 15.74 13.40
C THR A 6 22.05 14.74 13.45
N LEU A 7 21.93 13.98 14.56
CA LEU A 7 20.87 12.98 14.72
C LEU A 7 19.45 13.60 14.69
N ASN A 8 19.31 14.83 15.16
CA ASN A 8 18.03 15.54 15.16
C ASN A 8 17.84 16.43 13.93
N SER A 9 18.77 16.40 12.96
CA SER A 9 18.62 17.18 11.74
C SER A 9 17.42 16.69 10.90
N ALA A 10 16.83 17.62 10.17
CA ALA A 10 15.72 17.30 9.24
C ALA A 10 16.16 16.25 8.20
N MET A 11 17.39 16.31 7.73
CA MET A 11 17.95 15.35 6.77
C MET A 11 17.94 13.91 7.30
N ILE A 12 18.42 13.67 8.53
CA ILE A 12 18.41 12.33 9.12
C ILE A 12 16.98 11.84 9.34
N ARG A 13 16.11 12.69 9.85
CA ARG A 13 14.68 12.36 10.02
C ARG A 13 14.02 11.98 8.69
N PHE A 14 14.26 12.77 7.65
CA PHE A 14 13.75 12.50 6.32
C PHE A 14 14.20 11.13 5.78
N MET A 15 15.48 10.78 5.90
CA MET A 15 15.97 9.48 5.45
C MET A 15 15.25 8.31 6.12
N TYR A 16 14.96 8.42 7.42
CA TYR A 16 14.21 7.38 8.13
C TYR A 16 12.72 7.40 7.78
N ASP A 17 12.13 8.57 7.69
CA ASP A 17 10.69 8.70 7.39
C ASP A 17 10.39 8.24 5.96
N LEU A 18 11.26 8.54 4.98
CA LEU A 18 11.10 8.14 3.59
C LEU A 18 11.29 6.63 3.40
N ILE A 19 12.39 6.08 3.93
CA ILE A 19 12.78 4.69 3.64
C ILE A 19 11.96 3.69 4.47
N PHE A 20 11.60 4.06 5.70
CA PHE A 20 11.08 3.12 6.68
C PHE A 20 9.66 3.44 7.18
N SER A 21 9.07 4.53 6.73
CA SER A 21 7.72 5.00 7.15
C SER A 21 7.54 5.03 8.67
N VAL A 22 8.59 5.40 9.41
CA VAL A 22 8.60 5.34 10.88
C VAL A 22 8.09 6.63 11.51
N HIS A 23 7.54 6.51 12.72
CA HIS A 23 7.13 7.65 13.55
C HIS A 23 8.30 8.33 14.27
N GLY A 24 9.53 7.85 14.06
CA GLY A 24 10.76 8.41 14.58
C GLY A 24 11.93 7.43 14.49
N TYR A 25 13.11 7.93 14.12
CA TYR A 25 14.30 7.09 13.92
C TYR A 25 14.68 6.27 15.18
N SER A 26 14.36 6.75 16.37
CA SER A 26 14.67 6.05 17.62
C SER A 26 13.83 4.79 17.86
N THR A 27 12.75 4.60 17.09
CA THR A 27 11.87 3.43 17.20
C THR A 27 12.25 2.32 16.22
N TYR A 28 13.16 2.60 15.28
CA TYR A 28 13.56 1.66 14.24
C TYR A 28 14.73 0.78 14.66
N GLU A 29 14.75 -0.46 14.18
CA GLU A 29 15.83 -1.42 14.48
C GLU A 29 17.14 -1.03 13.77
N ALA A 30 18.16 -0.63 14.55
CA ALA A 30 19.40 -0.06 14.04
C ALA A 30 20.17 -1.01 13.11
N GLY A 31 20.16 -2.31 13.39
CA GLY A 31 20.82 -3.32 12.55
C GLY A 31 20.21 -3.41 11.16
N VAL A 32 18.89 -3.33 11.06
CA VAL A 32 18.18 -3.31 9.78
C VAL A 32 18.42 -2.02 9.01
N ALA A 33 18.39 -0.87 9.71
CA ALA A 33 18.71 0.42 9.08
C ALA A 33 20.13 0.45 8.50
N LEU A 34 21.11 -0.04 9.25
CA LEU A 34 22.51 -0.10 8.80
C LEU A 34 22.65 -1.02 7.57
N ARG A 35 22.07 -2.22 7.63
CA ARG A 35 22.09 -3.17 6.52
C ARG A 35 21.47 -2.60 5.25
N THR A 36 20.32 -1.94 5.37
CA THR A 36 19.66 -1.29 4.23
C THR A 36 20.53 -0.17 3.64
N ALA A 37 21.15 0.66 4.49
CA ALA A 37 22.06 1.72 4.05
C ALA A 37 23.30 1.16 3.33
N MET A 38 23.88 0.05 3.80
CA MET A 38 25.04 -0.58 3.18
C MET A 38 24.70 -1.21 1.83
N ARG A 39 23.55 -1.87 1.72
CA ARG A 39 23.05 -2.39 0.44
C ARG A 39 22.83 -1.26 -0.57
N ALA A 40 22.29 -0.16 -0.09
CA ALA A 40 22.08 1.03 -0.85
C ALA A 40 23.41 1.62 -1.39
N ALA A 41 24.45 1.65 -0.58
CA ALA A 41 25.77 2.20 -0.96
C ALA A 41 26.49 1.37 -2.03
N ASP A 42 26.24 0.07 -2.10
CA ASP A 42 26.84 -0.85 -3.10
C ASP A 42 25.96 -1.08 -4.33
N TYR A 43 24.81 -0.42 -4.42
CA TYR A 43 23.89 -0.60 -5.53
C TYR A 43 24.49 -0.04 -6.84
N LYS A 44 24.41 -0.86 -7.90
CA LYS A 44 24.90 -0.47 -9.24
C LYS A 44 23.72 -0.19 -10.17
N GLY A 45 23.65 1.00 -10.70
CA GLY A 45 22.60 1.44 -11.61
C GLY A 45 21.68 2.51 -11.01
N ALA A 46 20.51 2.69 -11.60
CA ALA A 46 19.54 3.66 -11.12
C ALA A 46 18.92 3.20 -9.79
N TYR A 47 18.93 4.10 -8.82
CA TYR A 47 18.42 3.86 -7.47
C TYR A 47 16.90 3.81 -7.39
N SER A 48 16.28 4.55 -8.26
CA SER A 48 14.83 4.75 -8.30
C SER A 48 14.39 4.82 -9.76
N PHE A 49 13.28 4.19 -10.06
CA PHE A 49 12.67 4.19 -11.38
C PHE A 49 11.32 4.87 -11.32
N ARG A 50 11.00 5.66 -12.33
CA ARG A 50 9.67 6.22 -12.48
C ARG A 50 8.75 5.21 -13.14
N MET A 51 7.59 5.01 -12.56
CA MET A 51 6.53 4.22 -13.17
C MET A 51 5.89 5.02 -14.31
N GLN A 52 5.59 4.33 -15.39
CA GLN A 52 4.99 4.94 -16.57
C GLN A 52 3.46 5.06 -16.48
N ALA A 53 2.88 4.51 -15.44
CA ALA A 53 1.51 4.62 -14.98
C ALA A 53 1.45 4.14 -13.54
N GLY A 54 0.28 4.00 -12.94
CA GLY A 54 0.13 3.40 -11.61
C GLY A 54 0.72 1.99 -11.52
N MET A 55 1.14 1.57 -10.33
CA MET A 55 1.68 0.21 -10.12
C MET A 55 0.68 -0.89 -10.48
N GLY A 56 -0.62 -0.63 -10.31
CA GLY A 56 -1.68 -1.51 -10.77
C GLY A 56 -1.55 -1.83 -12.26
N ASP A 57 -1.21 -0.83 -13.04
CA ASP A 57 -1.21 -0.89 -14.50
C ASP A 57 0.12 -1.40 -15.06
N THR A 58 1.26 -0.94 -14.50
CA THR A 58 2.59 -1.26 -15.04
C THR A 58 3.19 -2.54 -14.46
N ILE A 59 2.73 -3.00 -13.30
CA ILE A 59 3.24 -4.19 -12.62
C ILE A 59 2.18 -5.26 -12.48
N PHE A 60 1.05 -4.94 -11.82
CA PHE A 60 0.08 -5.98 -11.47
C PHE A 60 -0.78 -6.43 -12.65
N ALA A 61 -1.14 -5.55 -13.58
CA ALA A 61 -1.87 -5.97 -14.78
C ALA A 61 -1.05 -6.94 -15.65
N PRO A 62 0.24 -6.69 -15.97
CA PRO A 62 1.09 -7.68 -16.66
C PRO A 62 1.26 -8.99 -15.87
N PHE A 63 1.42 -8.95 -14.55
CA PHE A 63 1.49 -10.18 -13.75
C PHE A 63 0.18 -10.97 -13.84
N TYR A 64 -0.96 -10.30 -13.70
CA TYR A 64 -2.27 -10.94 -13.84
C TYR A 64 -2.41 -11.62 -15.20
N GLU A 65 -2.13 -10.93 -16.30
CA GLU A 65 -2.22 -11.49 -17.63
C GLU A 65 -1.30 -12.70 -17.84
N VAL A 66 -0.04 -12.63 -17.39
CA VAL A 66 0.91 -13.74 -17.51
C VAL A 66 0.49 -14.93 -16.67
N LEU A 67 0.05 -14.71 -15.43
CA LEU A 67 -0.38 -15.78 -14.53
C LEU A 67 -1.67 -16.45 -15.06
N LYS A 68 -2.61 -15.66 -15.56
CA LYS A 68 -3.82 -16.17 -16.19
C LYS A 68 -3.50 -17.05 -17.41
N LYS A 69 -2.59 -16.59 -18.29
CA LYS A 69 -2.10 -17.40 -19.44
C LYS A 69 -1.41 -18.70 -19.01
N ARG A 70 -0.88 -18.76 -17.78
CA ARG A 70 -0.26 -19.96 -17.19
C ARG A 70 -1.25 -20.84 -16.42
N GLY A 71 -2.53 -20.53 -16.45
CA GLY A 71 -3.60 -21.34 -15.84
C GLY A 71 -3.90 -21.00 -14.38
N VAL A 72 -3.36 -19.91 -13.82
CA VAL A 72 -3.76 -19.43 -12.51
C VAL A 72 -5.19 -18.89 -12.59
N ARG A 73 -6.04 -19.35 -11.70
CA ARG A 73 -7.42 -18.86 -11.57
C ARG A 73 -7.47 -17.75 -10.54
N PHE A 74 -8.19 -16.68 -10.87
CA PHE A 74 -8.39 -15.52 -10.00
C PHE A 74 -9.86 -15.45 -9.58
N GLU A 75 -10.11 -15.44 -8.28
CA GLU A 75 -11.43 -15.31 -7.69
C GLU A 75 -11.57 -13.91 -7.09
N PHE A 76 -12.29 -13.03 -7.78
CA PHE A 76 -12.53 -11.67 -7.32
C PHE A 76 -13.72 -11.60 -6.38
N PHE A 77 -13.81 -10.52 -5.59
CA PHE A 77 -14.88 -10.28 -4.62
C PHE A 77 -15.01 -11.38 -3.56
N HIS A 78 -13.89 -12.03 -3.25
CA HIS A 78 -13.78 -13.10 -2.27
C HIS A 78 -12.97 -12.62 -1.06
N LYS A 79 -13.66 -12.23 0.00
CA LYS A 79 -13.05 -11.77 1.25
C LYS A 79 -12.79 -12.96 2.16
N VAL A 80 -11.53 -13.21 2.51
CA VAL A 80 -11.18 -14.22 3.51
C VAL A 80 -11.64 -13.76 4.89
N GLU A 81 -12.42 -14.57 5.58
CA GLU A 81 -12.95 -14.27 6.92
C GLU A 81 -12.24 -15.08 8.01
N ASN A 82 -11.84 -16.32 7.72
CA ASN A 82 -11.15 -17.18 8.68
C ASN A 82 -10.25 -18.22 7.99
N ILE A 83 -9.15 -18.54 8.65
CA ILE A 83 -8.28 -19.65 8.33
C ILE A 83 -8.38 -20.65 9.50
N GLY A 84 -9.12 -21.73 9.29
CA GLY A 84 -9.45 -22.73 10.31
C GLY A 84 -8.48 -23.91 10.32
N LEU A 85 -8.17 -24.42 11.51
CA LEU A 85 -7.26 -25.54 11.71
C LEU A 85 -8.02 -26.87 11.85
N ASP A 86 -7.31 -27.97 11.58
CA ASP A 86 -7.79 -29.32 11.92
C ASP A 86 -7.80 -29.54 13.44
N ALA A 87 -8.48 -30.60 13.90
CA ALA A 87 -8.58 -30.91 15.33
C ALA A 87 -7.22 -31.13 16.02
N ALA A 88 -6.21 -31.58 15.25
CA ALA A 88 -4.85 -31.76 15.72
C ALA A 88 -4.03 -30.47 15.75
N LYS A 89 -4.57 -29.39 15.21
CA LYS A 89 -3.91 -28.08 15.04
C LYS A 89 -2.59 -28.14 14.29
N LYS A 90 -2.52 -29.04 13.31
CA LYS A 90 -1.31 -29.25 12.49
C LYS A 90 -1.46 -28.71 11.08
N ASN A 91 -2.68 -28.64 10.57
CA ASN A 91 -2.96 -28.24 9.21
C ASN A 91 -4.05 -27.16 9.17
N VAL A 92 -3.97 -26.32 8.18
CA VAL A 92 -5.13 -25.52 7.73
C VAL A 92 -6.10 -26.50 7.09
N GLU A 93 -7.30 -26.57 7.66
CA GLU A 93 -8.36 -27.49 7.23
C GLU A 93 -9.42 -26.78 6.40
N THR A 94 -9.73 -25.52 6.76
CA THR A 94 -10.76 -24.73 6.09
C THR A 94 -10.30 -23.29 5.83
N ILE A 95 -10.84 -22.70 4.77
CA ILE A 95 -10.77 -21.26 4.53
C ILE A 95 -12.18 -20.75 4.32
N GLU A 96 -12.66 -19.90 5.22
CA GLU A 96 -13.98 -19.29 5.13
C GLU A 96 -13.89 -18.00 4.32
N ILE A 97 -14.75 -17.88 3.33
CA ILE A 97 -14.78 -16.78 2.37
C ILE A 97 -16.17 -16.18 2.30
N ALA A 98 -16.25 -14.87 2.46
CA ALA A 98 -17.43 -14.12 2.10
C ALA A 98 -17.37 -13.77 0.61
N VAL A 99 -18.39 -14.15 -0.14
CA VAL A 99 -18.59 -13.75 -1.53
C VAL A 99 -19.30 -12.40 -1.56
N GLN A 100 -18.56 -11.35 -1.84
CA GLN A 100 -19.05 -9.97 -1.73
C GLN A 100 -20.00 -9.61 -2.87
N ALA A 101 -19.75 -10.10 -4.08
CA ALA A 101 -20.57 -9.91 -5.26
C ALA A 101 -20.48 -11.13 -6.18
N THR A 102 -21.49 -11.33 -7.01
CA THR A 102 -21.57 -12.41 -8.00
C THR A 102 -21.59 -11.85 -9.42
N LEU A 103 -21.15 -12.66 -10.36
CA LEU A 103 -21.18 -12.29 -11.78
C LEU A 103 -22.60 -12.39 -12.34
N LYS A 104 -22.93 -11.51 -13.28
CA LYS A 104 -24.18 -11.59 -14.02
C LYS A 104 -24.29 -12.89 -14.80
N GLN A 105 -25.51 -13.34 -15.01
CA GLN A 105 -25.80 -14.52 -15.82
C GLN A 105 -25.17 -14.37 -17.23
N GLY A 106 -24.46 -15.41 -17.65
CA GLY A 106 -23.76 -15.44 -18.93
C GLY A 106 -22.33 -14.93 -18.89
N ILE A 107 -21.87 -14.35 -17.80
CA ILE A 107 -20.46 -13.98 -17.60
C ILE A 107 -19.77 -15.12 -16.84
N ALA A 108 -18.85 -15.80 -17.52
CA ALA A 108 -18.16 -16.96 -16.95
C ALA A 108 -17.01 -16.54 -16.00
N GLU A 109 -16.39 -15.40 -16.25
CA GLU A 109 -15.23 -14.89 -15.50
C GLU A 109 -15.24 -13.37 -15.47
N TYR A 110 -14.86 -12.79 -14.33
CA TYR A 110 -14.69 -11.33 -14.20
C TYR A 110 -13.43 -10.88 -14.95
N ASN A 111 -13.58 -9.91 -15.82
CA ASN A 111 -12.44 -9.23 -16.44
C ASN A 111 -12.16 -7.92 -15.68
N PRO A 112 -11.07 -7.83 -14.91
CA PRO A 112 -10.81 -6.67 -14.08
C PRO A 112 -10.21 -5.48 -14.83
N LEU A 113 -9.72 -5.67 -16.07
CA LEU A 113 -8.94 -4.67 -16.78
C LEU A 113 -9.78 -3.92 -17.82
N PHE A 114 -9.47 -2.65 -18.00
CA PHE A 114 -9.96 -1.82 -19.09
C PHE A 114 -8.78 -1.12 -19.78
N ASP A 115 -8.97 -0.66 -21.01
CA ASP A 115 -7.90 -0.05 -21.79
C ASP A 115 -7.85 1.48 -21.60
N VAL A 116 -6.64 2.00 -21.39
CA VAL A 116 -6.35 3.44 -21.44
C VAL A 116 -5.19 3.66 -22.43
N LYS A 117 -5.50 4.21 -23.58
CA LYS A 117 -4.49 4.50 -24.64
C LYS A 117 -3.60 3.28 -25.00
N GLY A 118 -4.17 2.08 -25.02
CA GLY A 118 -3.47 0.83 -25.33
C GLY A 118 -2.79 0.16 -24.15
N LEU A 119 -2.94 0.67 -22.94
CA LEU A 119 -2.44 0.06 -21.71
C LEU A 119 -3.59 -0.59 -20.94
N PRO A 120 -3.53 -1.91 -20.64
CA PRO A 120 -4.47 -2.54 -19.72
C PRO A 120 -4.32 -2.00 -18.32
N CYS A 121 -5.37 -1.40 -17.77
CA CYS A 121 -5.37 -0.72 -16.49
C CYS A 121 -6.36 -1.35 -15.50
N TRP A 122 -6.04 -1.29 -14.20
CA TRP A 122 -6.95 -1.61 -13.12
C TRP A 122 -7.83 -0.40 -12.81
N PRO A 123 -9.16 -0.54 -12.82
CA PRO A 123 -10.04 0.56 -12.43
C PRO A 123 -9.99 0.80 -10.91
N SER A 124 -10.27 2.04 -10.51
CA SER A 124 -10.41 2.40 -9.09
C SER A 124 -11.70 1.88 -8.45
N THR A 125 -12.65 1.45 -9.27
CA THR A 125 -13.93 0.84 -8.86
C THR A 125 -14.17 -0.42 -9.68
N PRO A 126 -14.98 -1.37 -9.20
CA PRO A 126 -15.37 -2.53 -10.01
C PRO A 126 -15.99 -2.14 -11.33
N LEU A 127 -15.81 -2.96 -12.37
CA LEU A 127 -16.56 -2.88 -13.60
C LEU A 127 -17.98 -3.42 -13.32
N TYR A 128 -18.84 -2.53 -12.84
CA TYR A 128 -20.16 -2.84 -12.28
C TYR A 128 -21.10 -3.56 -13.23
N GLU A 129 -20.92 -3.33 -14.53
CA GLU A 129 -21.71 -3.97 -15.58
C GLU A 129 -21.55 -5.50 -15.62
N GLN A 130 -20.49 -6.04 -15.04
CA GLN A 130 -20.25 -7.48 -14.95
C GLN A 130 -20.88 -8.13 -13.70
N LEU A 131 -21.38 -7.34 -12.74
CA LEU A 131 -21.84 -7.82 -11.44
C LEU A 131 -23.36 -7.77 -11.30
N GLU A 132 -23.97 -8.81 -10.71
CA GLU A 132 -25.40 -8.84 -10.39
C GLU A 132 -25.81 -7.66 -9.48
N GLN A 133 -24.97 -7.38 -8.48
CA GLN A 133 -25.18 -6.28 -7.53
C GLN A 133 -24.58 -4.95 -8.00
N GLY A 134 -24.06 -4.89 -9.23
CA GLY A 134 -23.24 -3.78 -9.71
C GLY A 134 -23.93 -2.42 -9.63
N GLN A 135 -25.22 -2.34 -10.01
CA GLN A 135 -25.97 -1.08 -9.93
C GLN A 135 -26.13 -0.61 -8.48
N ALA A 136 -26.47 -1.51 -7.55
CA ALA A 136 -26.64 -1.17 -6.15
C ALA A 136 -25.30 -0.73 -5.50
N LEU A 137 -24.19 -1.39 -5.84
CA LEU A 137 -22.84 -1.01 -5.40
C LEU A 137 -22.48 0.40 -5.86
N LYS A 138 -22.80 0.72 -7.13
CA LYS A 138 -22.53 2.03 -7.71
C LYS A 138 -23.39 3.13 -7.08
N ASP A 139 -24.70 2.91 -6.99
CA ASP A 139 -25.67 3.91 -6.50
C ASP A 139 -25.44 4.25 -5.02
N GLN A 140 -24.97 3.28 -4.23
CA GLN A 140 -24.68 3.47 -2.80
C GLN A 140 -23.22 3.89 -2.55
N GLY A 141 -22.39 3.98 -3.57
CA GLY A 141 -20.96 4.34 -3.42
C GLY A 141 -20.19 3.35 -2.56
N ILE A 142 -20.52 2.05 -2.65
CA ILE A 142 -19.93 1.01 -1.81
C ILE A 142 -18.48 0.73 -2.22
N ASN A 143 -17.57 0.84 -1.24
CA ASN A 143 -16.21 0.34 -1.36
C ASN A 143 -16.10 -1.07 -0.77
N LEU A 144 -15.99 -2.09 -1.61
CA LEU A 144 -15.85 -3.49 -1.20
C LEU A 144 -14.47 -3.81 -0.61
N GLU A 145 -13.47 -2.98 -0.84
CA GLU A 145 -12.12 -3.14 -0.25
C GLU A 145 -12.06 -2.64 1.20
N SER A 146 -13.01 -1.79 1.60
CA SER A 146 -13.05 -1.30 2.98
C SER A 146 -13.41 -2.41 3.96
N TYR A 147 -12.60 -2.56 5.01
CA TYR A 147 -12.93 -3.44 6.13
C TYR A 147 -14.25 -3.05 6.81
N TRP A 148 -14.57 -1.76 6.84
CA TRP A 148 -15.79 -1.19 7.46
C TRP A 148 -16.95 -1.06 6.48
N THR A 149 -16.89 -1.72 5.33
CA THR A 149 -17.97 -1.65 4.35
C THR A 149 -19.31 -2.08 5.00
N PRO A 150 -20.39 -1.33 4.81
CA PRO A 150 -21.72 -1.71 5.28
C PRO A 150 -22.38 -2.77 4.39
N TRP A 151 -21.69 -3.15 3.31
CA TRP A 151 -22.22 -4.06 2.31
C TRP A 151 -22.50 -5.45 2.87
N GLN A 152 -23.66 -6.00 2.54
CA GLN A 152 -24.03 -7.37 2.86
C GLN A 152 -23.53 -8.30 1.75
N ASN A 153 -22.72 -9.29 2.12
CA ASN A 153 -22.16 -10.23 1.16
C ASN A 153 -23.27 -11.02 0.45
N ALA A 154 -23.07 -11.26 -0.85
CA ALA A 154 -23.98 -12.04 -1.69
C ALA A 154 -24.05 -13.52 -1.29
N GLY A 155 -22.98 -14.04 -0.63
CA GLY A 155 -22.93 -15.41 -0.18
C GLY A 155 -21.72 -15.72 0.70
N ARG A 156 -21.59 -17.01 1.01
CA ARG A 156 -20.43 -17.56 1.73
C ARG A 156 -19.96 -18.84 1.07
N LYS A 157 -18.67 -19.11 1.17
CA LYS A 157 -18.00 -20.30 0.60
C LYS A 157 -16.96 -20.78 1.60
N THR A 158 -16.90 -22.08 1.82
CA THR A 158 -15.84 -22.71 2.62
C THR A 158 -15.01 -23.61 1.74
N LEU A 159 -13.74 -23.32 1.60
CA LEU A 159 -12.77 -24.19 0.97
C LEU A 159 -12.30 -25.22 2.00
N GLN A 160 -12.19 -26.49 1.55
CA GLN A 160 -11.85 -27.64 2.38
C GLN A 160 -10.56 -28.29 1.88
N ARG A 161 -9.63 -28.59 2.78
CA ARG A 161 -8.43 -29.34 2.47
C ARG A 161 -8.75 -30.70 1.84
N GLY A 162 -7.97 -31.11 0.84
CA GLY A 162 -8.14 -32.38 0.11
C GLY A 162 -9.27 -32.39 -0.90
N ARG A 163 -10.18 -31.39 -0.88
CA ARG A 163 -11.22 -31.20 -1.90
C ARG A 163 -10.93 -29.99 -2.78
N ASP A 164 -10.59 -28.84 -2.16
CA ASP A 164 -10.45 -27.56 -2.84
C ASP A 164 -8.99 -27.08 -2.83
N PHE A 165 -8.19 -27.51 -1.88
CA PHE A 165 -6.76 -27.20 -1.79
C PHE A 165 -5.99 -28.27 -1.02
N ASP A 166 -4.69 -28.37 -1.26
CA ASP A 166 -3.72 -29.19 -0.52
C ASP A 166 -2.77 -28.32 0.30
N ILE A 167 -2.33 -27.20 -0.26
CA ILE A 167 -1.37 -26.27 0.33
C ILE A 167 -1.97 -24.87 0.32
N VAL A 168 -1.72 -24.12 1.36
CA VAL A 168 -2.08 -22.69 1.48
C VAL A 168 -0.81 -21.86 1.45
N ILE A 169 -0.76 -20.87 0.56
CA ILE A 169 0.25 -19.82 0.56
C ILE A 169 -0.44 -18.52 0.97
N GLN A 170 -0.20 -18.10 2.21
CA GLN A 170 -0.82 -16.93 2.77
C GLN A 170 0.05 -15.70 2.48
N GLY A 171 -0.45 -14.80 1.63
CA GLY A 171 0.20 -13.55 1.23
C GLY A 171 -0.48 -12.28 1.73
N ILE A 172 -1.59 -12.39 2.48
CA ILE A 172 -2.27 -11.23 3.05
C ILE A 172 -1.38 -10.61 4.13
N PRO A 173 -1.19 -9.27 4.16
CA PRO A 173 -0.30 -8.61 5.10
C PRO A 173 -0.60 -8.86 6.58
N LEU A 174 0.44 -8.71 7.42
CA LEU A 174 0.39 -9.01 8.85
C LEU A 174 -0.75 -8.29 9.59
N GLY A 175 -1.07 -7.06 9.21
CA GLY A 175 -2.13 -6.30 9.85
C GLY A 175 -3.52 -6.96 9.80
N ALA A 176 -3.75 -7.88 8.85
CA ALA A 176 -5.01 -8.64 8.76
C ALA A 176 -5.03 -9.89 9.64
N MET A 177 -3.88 -10.37 10.11
CA MET A 177 -3.80 -11.65 10.85
C MET A 177 -4.68 -11.69 12.11
N PRO A 178 -4.77 -10.63 12.94
CA PRO A 178 -5.69 -10.62 14.09
C PRO A 178 -7.16 -10.83 13.72
N VAL A 179 -7.51 -10.61 12.47
CA VAL A 179 -8.89 -10.76 11.96
C VAL A 179 -9.12 -12.15 11.41
N ILE A 180 -8.23 -12.62 10.52
CA ILE A 180 -8.45 -13.83 9.71
C ILE A 180 -7.74 -15.08 10.22
N ALA A 181 -6.73 -14.95 11.09
CA ALA A 181 -5.86 -16.05 11.52
C ALA A 181 -5.93 -16.32 13.03
N LYS A 182 -7.09 -16.13 13.65
CA LYS A 182 -7.27 -16.25 15.10
C LYS A 182 -6.89 -17.63 15.64
N GLU A 183 -7.21 -18.68 14.90
CA GLU A 183 -6.89 -20.07 15.30
C GLU A 183 -5.38 -20.35 15.21
N LEU A 184 -4.70 -19.81 14.18
CA LEU A 184 -3.24 -19.92 14.05
C LEU A 184 -2.54 -19.24 15.22
N ILE A 185 -2.98 -18.02 15.56
CA ILE A 185 -2.44 -17.23 16.69
C ILE A 185 -2.66 -17.96 18.01
N ALA A 186 -3.85 -18.50 18.23
CA ALA A 186 -4.18 -19.24 19.46
C ALA A 186 -3.44 -20.59 19.58
N ALA A 187 -3.07 -21.20 18.45
CA ALA A 187 -2.40 -22.49 18.41
C ALA A 187 -0.87 -22.41 18.50
N SER A 188 -0.27 -21.25 18.20
CA SER A 188 1.18 -21.10 18.08
C SER A 188 1.71 -19.85 18.78
N ALA A 189 2.58 -20.06 19.77
CA ALA A 189 3.28 -18.97 20.45
C ALA A 189 4.15 -18.15 19.48
N ALA A 190 4.67 -18.74 18.42
CA ALA A 190 5.44 -18.04 17.41
C ALA A 190 4.56 -17.05 16.62
N TRP A 191 3.36 -17.46 16.23
CA TRP A 191 2.37 -16.56 15.60
C TRP A 191 1.91 -15.45 16.53
N GLN A 192 1.61 -15.79 17.80
CA GLN A 192 1.26 -14.79 18.80
C GLN A 192 2.36 -13.76 18.97
N ASN A 193 3.61 -14.21 19.16
CA ASN A 193 4.75 -13.32 19.30
C ASN A 193 4.97 -12.45 18.05
N MET A 194 4.81 -12.98 16.85
CA MET A 194 4.92 -12.23 15.61
C MET A 194 3.88 -11.11 15.56
N VAL A 195 2.61 -11.43 15.78
CA VAL A 195 1.51 -10.45 15.72
C VAL A 195 1.64 -9.39 16.82
N GLU A 196 2.09 -9.77 18.01
CA GLU A 196 2.25 -8.84 19.14
C GLU A 196 3.45 -7.89 18.99
N ASN A 197 4.57 -8.38 18.42
CA ASN A 197 5.82 -7.64 18.43
C ASN A 197 6.16 -6.99 17.08
N VAL A 198 5.75 -7.56 15.96
CA VAL A 198 5.95 -6.95 14.64
C VAL A 198 4.81 -5.96 14.37
N LYS A 199 5.12 -4.69 14.41
CA LYS A 199 4.13 -3.62 14.34
C LYS A 199 3.82 -3.21 12.91
N THR A 200 2.65 -2.62 12.72
CA THR A 200 2.19 -2.03 11.47
C THR A 200 1.74 -0.59 11.68
N THR A 201 1.65 0.19 10.62
CA THR A 201 1.18 1.58 10.67
C THR A 201 0.27 1.89 9.51
N GLY A 202 -0.71 2.78 9.76
CA GLY A 202 -1.47 3.41 8.69
C GLY A 202 -0.61 4.41 7.92
N THR A 203 -0.88 4.54 6.63
CA THR A 203 -0.22 5.53 5.78
C THR A 203 -1.23 6.44 5.13
N GLN A 204 -0.76 7.61 4.70
CA GLN A 204 -1.55 8.61 4.01
C GLN A 204 -0.83 9.05 2.74
N ALA A 205 -1.62 9.49 1.76
CA ALA A 205 -1.12 10.10 0.56
C ALA A 205 -2.06 11.18 0.06
N PHE A 206 -1.51 12.13 -0.67
CA PHE A 206 -2.29 13.01 -1.52
C PHE A 206 -1.71 13.06 -2.92
N GLN A 207 -2.58 13.35 -3.89
CA GLN A 207 -2.20 13.76 -5.23
C GLN A 207 -3.02 15.01 -5.58
N LEU A 208 -2.32 16.06 -5.95
CA LEU A 208 -2.90 17.34 -6.33
C LEU A 208 -2.63 17.60 -7.81
N TRP A 209 -3.65 18.02 -8.51
CA TRP A 209 -3.58 18.42 -9.91
C TRP A 209 -3.65 19.92 -10.04
N PHE A 210 -2.68 20.51 -10.70
CA PHE A 210 -2.58 21.97 -10.86
C PHE A 210 -2.75 22.38 -12.33
N TYR A 211 -3.43 23.50 -12.56
CA TYR A 211 -3.50 24.13 -13.87
C TYR A 211 -2.13 24.65 -14.35
N PRO A 212 -1.33 25.38 -13.54
CA PRO A 212 0.02 25.75 -13.93
C PRO A 212 0.96 24.53 -13.87
N ASP A 213 1.99 24.57 -14.71
CA ASP A 213 3.12 23.66 -14.60
C ASP A 213 4.02 24.02 -13.40
N LEU A 214 5.07 23.25 -13.20
CA LEU A 214 5.97 23.44 -12.07
C LEU A 214 6.66 24.82 -12.08
N ALA A 215 6.99 25.36 -13.27
CA ALA A 215 7.54 26.70 -13.41
C ALA A 215 6.50 27.77 -13.05
N GLY A 216 5.27 27.59 -13.49
CA GLY A 216 4.14 28.48 -13.12
C GLY A 216 3.79 28.43 -11.63
N LEU A 217 4.10 27.31 -10.93
CA LEU A 217 4.03 27.21 -9.46
C LEU A 217 5.21 27.91 -8.76
N GLY A 218 6.21 28.41 -9.53
CA GLY A 218 7.35 29.14 -9.03
C GLY A 218 8.49 28.24 -8.50
N TRP A 219 8.57 26.98 -8.96
CA TRP A 219 9.69 26.10 -8.60
C TRP A 219 11.02 26.75 -8.95
N PRO A 220 11.93 26.91 -7.98
CA PRO A 220 13.10 27.79 -8.18
C PRO A 220 14.29 27.10 -8.88
N PHE A 221 14.20 25.80 -9.17
CA PHE A 221 15.31 25.05 -9.72
C PHE A 221 14.99 24.60 -11.14
N TRP A 222 15.96 24.77 -12.04
CA TRP A 222 15.87 24.13 -13.34
C TRP A 222 16.20 22.63 -13.22
N MET A 223 15.39 21.78 -13.85
CA MET A 223 15.61 20.34 -13.89
C MET A 223 15.22 19.80 -15.27
N GLU A 224 16.05 18.90 -15.81
CA GLU A 224 15.71 18.18 -17.06
C GLU A 224 14.54 17.24 -16.88
N GLU A 225 14.41 16.71 -15.66
CA GLU A 225 13.39 15.72 -15.30
C GLU A 225 12.55 16.18 -14.12
N PRO A 226 11.27 15.77 -14.03
CA PRO A 226 10.43 16.10 -12.91
C PRO A 226 11.09 15.73 -11.58
N PRO A 227 11.12 16.61 -10.58
CA PRO A 227 11.88 16.38 -9.35
C PRO A 227 11.20 15.40 -8.40
N ILE A 228 12.04 14.69 -7.61
CA ILE A 228 11.63 14.03 -6.39
C ILE A 228 12.42 14.68 -5.25
N ALA A 229 11.73 15.18 -4.23
CA ALA A 229 12.36 15.88 -3.14
C ALA A 229 11.74 15.50 -1.78
N GLY A 230 12.50 15.70 -0.72
CA GLY A 230 12.03 15.53 0.65
C GLY A 230 11.72 16.88 1.28
N PRO A 231 10.45 17.16 1.61
CA PRO A 231 10.09 18.41 2.28
C PRO A 231 10.66 18.52 3.70
N TYR A 232 11.20 17.46 4.28
CA TYR A 232 11.63 17.37 5.69
C TYR A 232 10.55 17.76 6.70
N LEU A 233 9.30 17.72 6.27
CA LEU A 233 8.14 18.20 7.01
C LEU A 233 7.15 17.05 7.20
N ARG A 234 6.96 16.66 8.44
CA ARG A 234 5.94 15.67 8.76
C ARG A 234 4.53 16.24 8.58
N PRO A 235 3.56 15.39 8.23
CA PRO A 235 3.66 13.93 8.04
C PRO A 235 4.11 13.49 6.64
N PHE A 236 4.26 14.44 5.70
CA PHE A 236 4.63 14.15 4.31
C PHE A 236 6.15 14.22 4.15
N GLY A 237 6.79 13.05 4.22
CA GLY A 237 8.25 12.93 4.18
C GLY A 237 8.85 13.05 2.77
N ASN A 238 8.04 12.93 1.74
CA ASN A 238 8.46 12.99 0.34
C ASN A 238 7.48 13.81 -0.49
N TRP A 239 7.96 14.33 -1.61
CA TRP A 239 7.17 14.92 -2.65
C TRP A 239 7.76 14.52 -4.01
N ALA A 240 6.89 14.22 -4.95
CA ALA A 240 7.26 13.90 -6.32
C ALA A 240 6.39 14.71 -7.30
N ASP A 241 7.05 15.31 -8.28
CA ASP A 241 6.39 15.77 -9.48
C ASP A 241 6.17 14.55 -10.39
N MET A 242 4.92 14.26 -10.73
CA MET A 242 4.51 13.15 -11.59
C MET A 242 3.90 13.65 -12.91
N SER A 243 4.23 14.86 -13.33
CA SER A 243 3.65 15.50 -14.51
C SER A 243 3.95 14.79 -15.82
N ASP A 244 5.00 13.96 -15.86
CA ASP A 244 5.32 13.07 -16.98
C ASP A 244 4.21 12.05 -17.29
N LEU A 245 3.29 11.80 -16.35
CA LEU A 245 2.16 10.91 -16.54
C LEU A 245 0.97 11.55 -17.26
N ILE A 246 0.86 12.88 -17.28
CA ILE A 246 -0.32 13.60 -17.83
C ILE A 246 -0.62 13.18 -19.27
N THR A 247 0.42 13.04 -20.10
CA THR A 247 0.27 12.63 -21.50
C THR A 247 -0.25 11.21 -21.69
N ARG A 248 -0.15 10.39 -20.65
CA ARG A 248 -0.58 8.97 -20.64
C ARG A 248 -1.96 8.78 -20.05
N GLU A 249 -2.42 9.74 -19.27
CA GLU A 249 -3.74 9.78 -18.68
C GLU A 249 -4.78 10.35 -19.67
N SER A 250 -6.06 10.10 -19.42
CA SER A 250 -7.17 10.61 -20.22
C SER A 250 -7.82 11.76 -19.48
N TRP A 251 -7.41 13.00 -19.81
CA TRP A 251 -7.99 14.22 -19.28
C TRP A 251 -8.90 14.90 -20.29
N PRO A 252 -10.00 15.54 -19.84
CA PRO A 252 -10.77 16.44 -20.70
C PRO A 252 -9.94 17.66 -21.08
N ASP A 253 -9.98 18.08 -22.33
CA ASP A 253 -9.21 19.25 -22.82
C ASP A 253 -9.49 20.53 -22.01
N SER A 254 -10.72 20.68 -21.54
CA SER A 254 -11.14 21.86 -20.76
C SER A 254 -10.64 21.86 -19.31
N ASN A 255 -10.11 20.77 -18.80
CA ASN A 255 -9.79 20.60 -17.39
C ASN A 255 -8.54 19.71 -17.16
N SER A 256 -7.59 19.78 -18.09
CA SER A 256 -6.34 19.04 -17.99
C SER A 256 -5.37 19.76 -17.05
N PRO A 257 -4.70 19.03 -16.12
CA PRO A 257 -3.61 19.60 -15.34
C PRO A 257 -2.35 19.80 -16.20
N ASN A 258 -1.48 20.68 -15.76
CA ASN A 258 -0.10 20.79 -16.24
C ASN A 258 0.93 20.38 -15.18
N ASN A 259 0.47 20.08 -13.95
CA ASN A 259 1.33 19.52 -12.92
C ASN A 259 0.56 18.50 -12.07
N ILE A 260 1.24 17.42 -11.70
CA ILE A 260 0.77 16.41 -10.73
C ILE A 260 1.76 16.37 -9.58
N ALA A 261 1.32 16.77 -8.40
CA ALA A 261 2.10 16.72 -7.17
C ALA A 261 1.63 15.56 -6.29
N TYR A 262 2.52 14.64 -5.99
CA TYR A 262 2.26 13.49 -5.11
C TYR A 262 3.08 13.58 -3.83
N SER A 263 2.49 13.21 -2.72
CA SER A 263 3.20 13.06 -1.45
C SER A 263 2.57 11.97 -0.58
N CYS A 264 3.38 11.30 0.22
CA CYS A 264 2.90 10.28 1.16
C CYS A 264 3.71 10.27 2.46
N GLY A 265 3.19 9.55 3.46
CA GLY A 265 3.84 9.38 4.75
C GLY A 265 2.98 8.60 5.74
N PRO A 266 3.46 8.38 6.98
CA PRO A 266 2.65 7.75 8.01
C PRO A 266 1.52 8.68 8.50
N ILE A 267 0.43 8.10 9.01
CA ILE A 267 -0.64 8.87 9.67
C ILE A 267 -0.21 9.16 11.12
N GLU A 268 0.31 10.37 11.38
CA GLU A 268 0.83 10.73 12.70
C GLU A 268 -0.26 11.02 13.76
N GLN A 269 -1.44 11.42 13.33
CA GLN A 269 -2.52 11.87 14.21
C GLN A 269 -3.36 10.74 14.79
N LEU A 270 -3.19 9.51 14.32
CA LEU A 270 -3.88 8.33 14.78
C LEU A 270 -2.86 7.36 15.35
N ASN A 271 -3.15 6.75 16.50
CA ASN A 271 -2.28 5.72 17.05
C ASN A 271 -2.30 4.50 16.11
N PRO A 272 -1.20 4.18 15.43
CA PRO A 272 -1.18 3.11 14.43
C PRO A 272 -1.31 1.71 15.01
N TYR A 273 -1.27 1.58 16.34
CA TYR A 273 -1.31 0.30 17.04
C TYR A 273 -2.66 -0.02 17.70
N ASP A 274 -3.56 1.00 17.79
CA ASP A 274 -4.83 0.89 18.51
C ASP A 274 -6.05 1.11 17.60
N TRP A 275 -6.03 0.52 16.38
CA TRP A 275 -7.20 0.60 15.52
C TRP A 275 -8.41 -0.09 16.14
N ASN A 276 -9.46 0.69 16.40
CA ASN A 276 -10.74 0.11 16.75
C ASN A 276 -11.49 -0.35 15.51
N PHE A 277 -11.28 -1.59 15.11
CA PHE A 277 -11.95 -2.18 13.95
C PHE A 277 -13.49 -2.30 14.10
N LYS A 278 -14.03 -1.98 15.25
CA LYS A 278 -15.49 -1.91 15.49
C LYS A 278 -16.07 -0.51 15.26
N ASP A 279 -15.22 0.49 15.12
CA ASP A 279 -15.65 1.86 14.87
C ASP A 279 -15.89 2.09 13.37
N HIS A 280 -17.15 2.06 12.96
CA HIS A 280 -17.54 2.31 11.57
C HIS A 280 -17.22 3.74 11.07
N ASN A 281 -16.89 4.67 11.95
CA ASN A 281 -16.44 6.01 11.58
C ASN A 281 -14.93 6.09 11.35
N ALA A 282 -14.16 5.05 11.65
CA ALA A 282 -12.71 5.05 11.54
C ALA A 282 -12.20 5.50 10.15
N PRO A 283 -12.76 5.05 9.01
CA PRO A 283 -12.32 5.53 7.69
C PRO A 283 -12.51 7.02 7.49
N ARG A 284 -13.63 7.57 7.95
CA ARG A 284 -13.90 9.00 7.84
C ARG A 284 -12.97 9.80 8.74
N THR A 285 -12.81 9.38 9.98
CA THR A 285 -11.87 10.02 10.93
C THR A 285 -10.45 10.04 10.38
N ALA A 286 -10.00 8.94 9.77
CA ALA A 286 -8.70 8.87 9.15
C ALA A 286 -8.57 9.80 7.94
N LEU A 287 -9.57 9.87 7.08
CA LEU A 287 -9.57 10.75 5.92
C LEU A 287 -9.61 12.23 6.33
N ASP A 288 -10.37 12.58 7.38
CA ASP A 288 -10.41 13.92 7.96
C ASP A 288 -9.03 14.33 8.52
N ALA A 289 -8.30 13.38 9.13
CA ALA A 289 -6.93 13.60 9.59
C ALA A 289 -5.98 13.84 8.43
N VAL A 290 -6.09 13.08 7.34
CA VAL A 290 -5.32 13.31 6.09
C VAL A 290 -5.63 14.69 5.52
N ARG A 291 -6.91 15.04 5.38
CA ARG A 291 -7.34 16.36 4.90
C ARG A 291 -6.73 17.48 5.74
N LYS A 292 -6.75 17.36 7.06
CA LYS A 292 -6.11 18.33 7.96
C LYS A 292 -4.60 18.41 7.72
N SER A 293 -3.94 17.31 7.52
CA SER A 293 -2.50 17.28 7.21
C SER A 293 -2.17 18.00 5.90
N VAL A 294 -3.00 17.78 4.86
CA VAL A 294 -2.86 18.47 3.56
C VAL A 294 -3.11 19.96 3.71
N LEU A 295 -4.16 20.38 4.42
CA LEU A 295 -4.44 21.79 4.69
C LEU A 295 -3.28 22.47 5.43
N ASN A 296 -2.69 21.81 6.43
CA ASN A 296 -1.53 22.33 7.14
C ASN A 296 -0.31 22.45 6.21
N PHE A 297 -0.09 21.46 5.34
CA PHE A 297 0.99 21.51 4.34
C PHE A 297 0.81 22.66 3.36
N LEU A 298 -0.40 22.87 2.85
CA LEU A 298 -0.71 23.95 1.91
C LEU A 298 -0.69 25.35 2.58
N GLY A 299 -0.92 25.41 3.89
CA GLY A 299 -1.02 26.69 4.61
C GLY A 299 0.30 27.46 4.76
N ALA A 300 1.45 26.78 4.86
CA ALA A 300 2.74 27.44 4.99
C ALA A 300 3.90 26.65 4.35
N PRO A 301 4.05 25.33 4.60
CA PRO A 301 5.18 24.56 4.07
C PRO A 301 5.26 24.54 2.54
N SER A 302 4.13 24.57 1.84
CA SER A 302 4.06 24.52 0.37
C SER A 302 4.75 25.73 -0.31
N GLN A 303 4.91 26.84 0.37
CA GLN A 303 5.60 28.01 -0.17
C GLN A 303 7.06 27.74 -0.59
N PHE A 304 7.71 26.74 0.04
CA PHE A 304 9.08 26.37 -0.33
C PHE A 304 9.16 25.63 -1.67
N TRP A 305 8.08 24.98 -2.05
CA TRP A 305 7.98 24.22 -3.31
C TRP A 305 7.29 25.03 -4.39
N TRP A 306 6.23 25.74 -4.02
CA TRP A 306 5.33 26.46 -4.90
C TRP A 306 5.14 27.91 -4.44
N PRO A 307 6.21 28.74 -4.50
CA PRO A 307 6.13 30.11 -4.00
C PRO A 307 5.06 30.93 -4.73
N ALA A 308 4.83 30.69 -6.04
CA ALA A 308 3.78 31.39 -6.78
C ALA A 308 2.36 30.93 -6.45
N ALA A 309 2.21 29.76 -5.80
CA ALA A 309 0.91 29.30 -5.32
C ALA A 309 0.55 29.84 -3.92
N ASN A 310 1.42 30.64 -3.31
CA ASN A 310 1.23 31.19 -1.97
C ASN A 310 1.28 32.72 -2.01
N THR A 311 0.24 33.35 -1.51
CA THR A 311 0.12 34.82 -1.40
C THR A 311 0.05 35.22 0.08
N GLU A 312 0.01 36.54 0.36
CA GLU A 312 -0.25 37.05 1.72
C GLU A 312 -1.59 36.56 2.29
N ALA A 313 -2.56 36.30 1.42
CA ALA A 313 -3.87 35.75 1.80
C ALA A 313 -3.86 34.19 2.01
N GLY A 314 -2.72 33.53 1.78
CA GLY A 314 -2.55 32.11 1.90
C GLY A 314 -2.45 31.37 0.56
N PHE A 315 -2.75 30.09 0.54
CA PHE A 315 -2.67 29.24 -0.65
C PHE A 315 -3.72 29.62 -1.70
N SER A 316 -3.30 29.71 -2.96
CA SER A 316 -4.15 30.08 -4.10
C SER A 316 -4.91 28.86 -4.61
N TRP A 317 -6.08 28.62 -4.05
CA TRP A 317 -6.91 27.45 -4.32
C TRP A 317 -7.32 27.30 -5.78
N ASP A 318 -7.47 28.39 -6.50
CA ASP A 318 -7.90 28.40 -7.91
C ASP A 318 -6.88 27.80 -8.87
N LEU A 319 -5.67 27.54 -8.39
CA LEU A 319 -4.64 26.81 -9.13
C LEU A 319 -4.90 25.31 -9.20
N LEU A 320 -5.72 24.76 -8.29
CA LEU A 320 -6.09 23.34 -8.31
C LEU A 320 -7.15 23.08 -9.38
N VAL A 321 -6.94 22.02 -10.14
CA VAL A 321 -7.93 21.50 -11.10
C VAL A 321 -9.17 21.05 -10.34
N ASP A 322 -10.34 21.57 -10.74
CA ASP A 322 -11.61 21.25 -10.10
C ASP A 322 -12.78 21.39 -11.06
N GLU A 323 -13.38 20.29 -11.45
CA GLU A 323 -14.56 20.24 -12.33
C GLU A 323 -15.82 20.80 -11.67
N LYS A 324 -15.87 20.83 -10.33
CA LYS A 324 -17.03 21.29 -9.57
C LYS A 324 -17.03 22.77 -9.31
N ASN A 325 -15.95 23.48 -9.69
CA ASN A 325 -15.76 24.91 -9.46
C ASN A 325 -15.98 25.31 -7.97
N GLY A 326 -15.48 24.50 -7.05
CA GLY A 326 -15.54 24.76 -5.63
C GLY A 326 -14.75 26.01 -5.23
N ASN A 327 -15.12 26.62 -4.11
CA ASN A 327 -14.46 27.77 -3.56
C ASN A 327 -13.45 27.40 -2.47
N GLY A 328 -12.23 27.96 -2.53
CA GLY A 328 -11.22 27.79 -1.50
C GLY A 328 -10.89 26.32 -1.25
N ALA A 329 -10.76 25.92 0.00
CA ALA A 329 -10.40 24.55 0.41
C ALA A 329 -11.38 23.45 -0.03
N ALA A 330 -12.59 23.81 -0.52
CA ALA A 330 -13.51 22.82 -1.08
C ALA A 330 -12.96 22.17 -2.36
N ARG A 331 -12.02 22.82 -3.06
CA ARG A 331 -11.34 22.23 -4.24
C ARG A 331 -10.53 20.96 -3.90
N LEU A 332 -10.18 20.74 -2.63
CA LEU A 332 -9.58 19.48 -2.19
C LEU A 332 -10.51 18.26 -2.37
N ASP A 333 -11.82 18.46 -2.49
CA ASP A 333 -12.77 17.37 -2.74
C ASP A 333 -12.69 16.82 -4.16
N SER A 334 -12.01 17.51 -5.06
CA SER A 334 -11.67 17.07 -6.42
C SER A 334 -10.23 16.57 -6.55
N GLN A 335 -9.46 16.55 -5.46
CA GLN A 335 -8.12 15.99 -5.42
C GLN A 335 -8.16 14.58 -4.85
N TYR A 336 -7.06 13.82 -5.02
CA TYR A 336 -6.95 12.50 -4.43
C TYR A 336 -6.32 12.60 -3.04
N LEU A 337 -7.07 12.19 -2.02
CA LEU A 337 -6.59 12.02 -0.67
C LEU A 337 -6.86 10.57 -0.21
N ARG A 338 -5.87 9.93 0.37
CA ARG A 338 -5.98 8.54 0.81
C ARG A 338 -5.49 8.35 2.23
N ALA A 339 -6.28 7.61 3.01
CA ALA A 339 -5.89 7.01 4.28
C ALA A 339 -5.88 5.49 4.13
N ASN A 340 -4.71 4.87 4.24
CA ASN A 340 -4.55 3.42 4.18
C ASN A 340 -4.58 2.86 5.59
N ILE A 341 -5.75 2.42 6.03
CA ILE A 341 -6.00 1.95 7.40
C ILE A 341 -6.69 0.59 7.46
N ASN A 342 -7.13 0.02 6.32
CA ASN A 342 -7.67 -1.32 6.35
C ASN A 342 -6.61 -2.31 6.86
N PRO A 343 -7.01 -3.39 7.54
CA PRO A 343 -6.05 -4.36 8.05
C PRO A 343 -4.98 -4.82 7.06
N PRO A 344 -5.33 -5.16 5.79
CA PRO A 344 -4.32 -5.54 4.80
C PRO A 344 -3.53 -4.36 4.21
N ASP A 345 -3.97 -3.10 4.40
CA ASP A 345 -3.26 -1.92 3.89
C ASP A 345 -2.18 -1.42 4.86
N LEU A 346 -2.17 -1.92 6.10
CA LEU A 346 -1.24 -1.46 7.12
C LEU A 346 0.20 -1.80 6.73
N TYR A 347 1.05 -0.76 6.66
CA TYR A 347 2.45 -0.88 6.32
C TYR A 347 3.25 -1.53 7.45
N ILE A 348 4.13 -2.47 7.12
CA ILE A 348 4.94 -3.19 8.08
C ILE A 348 6.08 -2.33 8.64
N LEU A 349 6.22 -2.30 9.94
CA LEU A 349 7.32 -1.62 10.62
C LEU A 349 8.38 -2.61 11.10
N THR A 350 9.63 -2.16 11.12
CA THR A 350 10.71 -2.87 11.78
C THR A 350 11.09 -2.12 13.05
N ALA A 351 10.20 -2.23 14.03
CA ALA A 351 10.42 -1.63 15.35
C ALA A 351 11.60 -2.30 16.05
N LYS A 352 12.21 -1.59 17.00
CA LYS A 352 13.32 -2.09 17.79
C LYS A 352 13.04 -3.50 18.33
N ASP A 353 13.97 -4.41 18.15
CA ASP A 353 13.91 -5.82 18.59
C ASP A 353 12.78 -6.66 17.97
N SER A 354 12.13 -6.22 16.87
CA SER A 354 10.99 -6.91 16.29
C SER A 354 11.34 -7.93 15.20
N SER A 355 12.44 -7.76 14.49
CA SER A 355 12.81 -8.62 13.35
C SER A 355 12.93 -10.11 13.73
N LYS A 356 13.38 -10.41 14.94
CA LYS A 356 13.53 -11.79 15.46
C LYS A 356 12.21 -12.55 15.62
N TYR A 357 11.08 -11.86 15.60
CA TYR A 357 9.75 -12.48 15.71
C TYR A 357 9.12 -12.78 14.35
N ARG A 358 9.72 -12.32 13.26
CA ARG A 358 9.21 -12.64 11.92
C ARG A 358 9.49 -14.11 11.60
N LEU A 359 8.47 -14.81 11.12
CA LEU A 359 8.58 -16.21 10.71
C LEU A 359 9.10 -16.29 9.27
N LYS A 360 9.84 -17.35 8.96
CA LYS A 360 10.22 -17.71 7.59
C LYS A 360 9.04 -18.36 6.87
N THR A 361 9.11 -18.39 5.54
CA THR A 361 8.04 -18.89 4.68
C THR A 361 7.54 -20.29 5.06
N ASP A 362 8.44 -21.20 5.45
CA ASP A 362 8.20 -22.61 5.76
C ASP A 362 8.30 -22.94 7.25
N GLN A 363 8.41 -21.93 8.11
CA GLN A 363 8.50 -22.09 9.57
C GLN A 363 7.23 -21.62 10.29
N THR A 364 6.08 -21.86 9.67
CA THR A 364 4.79 -21.46 10.21
C THR A 364 4.33 -22.30 11.40
N GLY A 365 4.89 -23.50 11.55
CA GLY A 365 4.45 -24.50 12.54
C GLY A 365 3.26 -25.35 12.07
N PHE A 366 2.77 -25.14 10.83
CA PHE A 366 1.68 -25.89 10.22
C PHE A 366 2.18 -26.58 8.95
N GLU A 367 1.77 -27.85 8.73
CA GLU A 367 2.33 -28.73 7.71
C GLU A 367 2.02 -28.28 6.27
N ASN A 368 0.86 -27.66 6.05
CA ASN A 368 0.38 -27.27 4.73
C ASN A 368 0.23 -25.74 4.55
N LEU A 369 0.82 -24.95 5.46
CA LEU A 369 0.77 -23.48 5.40
C LEU A 369 2.15 -22.90 5.16
N LEU A 370 2.28 -22.12 4.10
CA LEU A 370 3.41 -21.25 3.86
C LEU A 370 2.96 -19.79 3.93
N ILE A 371 3.88 -18.90 4.25
CA ILE A 371 3.64 -17.46 4.27
C ILE A 371 4.59 -16.73 3.32
N THR A 372 4.13 -15.63 2.75
CA THR A 372 4.92 -14.81 1.83
C THR A 372 4.60 -13.33 1.98
N GLY A 373 5.52 -12.48 1.58
CA GLY A 373 5.37 -11.03 1.63
C GLY A 373 6.58 -10.33 2.27
N ASP A 374 6.55 -9.03 2.30
CA ASP A 374 7.60 -8.20 2.91
C ASP A 374 7.61 -8.25 4.45
N TRP A 375 6.56 -8.77 5.03
CA TRP A 375 6.34 -8.86 6.48
C TRP A 375 6.96 -10.11 7.14
N ILE A 376 7.41 -11.11 6.37
CA ILE A 376 8.05 -12.32 6.87
C ILE A 376 9.56 -12.14 7.08
N ASP A 377 10.25 -13.13 7.66
CA ASP A 377 11.72 -13.19 7.65
C ASP A 377 12.22 -13.57 6.25
N ASN A 378 12.37 -12.56 5.42
CA ASN A 378 12.92 -12.65 4.06
C ASN A 378 14.40 -12.22 4.00
N GLY A 379 14.98 -11.80 5.13
CA GLY A 379 16.35 -11.31 5.24
C GLY A 379 16.51 -9.81 5.02
N MET A 380 15.51 -9.10 4.47
CA MET A 380 15.55 -7.64 4.30
C MET A 380 14.94 -6.91 5.49
N PHE A 381 13.83 -7.38 6.00
CA PHE A 381 13.09 -6.79 7.13
C PHE A 381 12.60 -5.36 6.90
N VAL A 382 12.40 -4.99 5.65
CA VAL A 382 11.89 -3.67 5.22
C VAL A 382 10.67 -3.89 4.35
N GLY A 383 9.65 -3.06 4.51
CA GLY A 383 8.49 -3.03 3.62
C GLY A 383 8.89 -2.50 2.24
N CYS A 384 9.21 -3.40 1.31
CA CYS A 384 9.62 -3.05 -0.04
C CYS A 384 9.34 -4.18 -1.04
N VAL A 385 9.31 -3.82 -2.32
CA VAL A 385 9.06 -4.77 -3.42
C VAL A 385 10.12 -5.86 -3.46
N GLU A 386 11.40 -5.53 -3.25
CA GLU A 386 12.51 -6.48 -3.23
C GLU A 386 12.32 -7.53 -2.14
N GLY A 387 11.91 -7.12 -0.94
CA GLY A 387 11.61 -8.03 0.17
C GLY A 387 10.46 -8.98 -0.18
N ALA A 388 9.40 -8.46 -0.81
CA ALA A 388 8.28 -9.27 -1.26
C ALA A 388 8.66 -10.27 -2.37
N VAL A 389 9.52 -9.87 -3.32
CA VAL A 389 10.04 -10.74 -4.38
C VAL A 389 10.92 -11.84 -3.82
N ILE A 390 11.83 -11.51 -2.89
CA ILE A 390 12.66 -12.51 -2.21
C ILE A 390 11.78 -13.51 -1.47
N ALA A 391 10.80 -13.04 -0.70
CA ALA A 391 9.84 -13.88 0.01
C ALA A 391 9.08 -14.82 -0.95
N GLY A 392 8.58 -14.29 -2.07
CA GLY A 392 7.89 -15.09 -3.09
C GLY A 392 8.77 -16.19 -3.68
N LYS A 393 10.05 -15.89 -3.97
CA LYS A 393 11.01 -16.87 -4.44
C LYS A 393 11.36 -17.92 -3.37
N GLN A 394 11.51 -17.51 -2.11
CA GLN A 394 11.71 -18.43 -0.98
C GLN A 394 10.51 -19.37 -0.83
N THR A 395 9.30 -18.85 -0.96
CA THR A 395 8.07 -19.65 -0.92
C THR A 395 8.01 -20.63 -2.09
N ALA A 396 8.33 -20.20 -3.30
CA ALA A 396 8.39 -21.09 -4.46
C ALA A 396 9.42 -22.19 -4.28
N ARG A 397 10.60 -21.89 -3.74
CA ARG A 397 11.64 -22.89 -3.40
C ARG A 397 11.12 -23.92 -2.39
N ALA A 398 10.42 -23.48 -1.36
CA ALA A 398 9.84 -24.36 -0.35
C ALA A 398 8.75 -25.28 -0.93
N VAL A 399 7.85 -24.75 -1.78
CA VAL A 399 6.81 -25.55 -2.45
C VAL A 399 7.40 -26.56 -3.40
N LEU A 400 8.35 -26.16 -4.23
CA LEU A 400 8.97 -27.00 -5.24
C LEU A 400 9.95 -28.01 -4.65
N LYS A 401 10.42 -27.80 -3.43
CA LYS A 401 11.50 -28.56 -2.78
C LYS A 401 12.76 -28.62 -3.66
N GLN A 402 13.02 -27.54 -4.40
CA GLN A 402 14.15 -27.41 -5.30
C GLN A 402 15.02 -26.25 -4.81
N ASP A 403 16.31 -26.53 -4.63
CA ASP A 403 17.25 -25.46 -4.29
C ASP A 403 17.63 -24.69 -5.56
N PHE A 404 17.37 -23.39 -5.56
CA PHE A 404 17.82 -22.44 -6.57
C PHE A 404 18.27 -21.14 -5.91
N GLU A 405 19.20 -20.47 -6.54
CA GLU A 405 19.75 -19.22 -6.03
C GLU A 405 18.70 -18.10 -6.07
N ILE A 406 18.60 -17.38 -4.95
CA ILE A 406 17.82 -16.16 -4.85
C ILE A 406 18.79 -15.01 -4.69
N PHE A 407 18.86 -14.17 -5.71
CA PHE A 407 19.76 -13.04 -5.72
C PHE A 407 19.42 -12.07 -4.56
N GLY A 408 20.44 -11.64 -3.82
CA GLY A 408 20.28 -10.76 -2.66
C GLY A 408 19.90 -11.47 -1.34
N GLU A 409 19.54 -12.75 -1.35
CA GLU A 409 19.16 -13.48 -0.13
C GLU A 409 20.35 -13.69 0.83
N LYS A 410 21.53 -13.95 0.27
CA LYS A 410 22.75 -14.28 1.04
C LYS A 410 23.58 -13.05 1.42
N ASP A 411 23.20 -11.87 0.96
CA ASP A 411 23.88 -10.62 1.30
C ASP A 411 23.60 -10.23 2.77
N ARG A 412 23.92 -11.16 3.65
CA ARG A 412 23.92 -10.96 5.10
C ARG A 412 25.25 -10.33 5.45
N ILE A 413 25.23 -9.02 5.70
CA ILE A 413 26.35 -8.31 6.32
C ILE A 413 26.30 -8.58 7.81
#